data_62eeec0edfe713ad36b81b3af285ebd4
#
_entry.id   62eeec0edfe713ad36b81b3af285ebd4
#
_cell.length_a   1.000
_cell.length_b   1.000
_cell.length_c   1.000
_cell.angle_alpha   90.00
_cell.angle_beta   90.00
_cell.angle_gamma   90.00
#
_symmetry.space_group_name_H-M   'P 1'
#
loop_
_entity.id
_entity.type
_entity.pdbx_description
1 polymer ?
#
loop_
_entity_poly.entity_id
_entity_poly.type
_entity_poly.pdbx_seq_one_letter_code
_entity_poly.pdbx_strand_id
1 'polypeptide(L)'
;MMGAEPRIRVSALLRWGDGILLCRHDKRGRDVWLLPGGGVHSGETLMDALDREIAEEVGIAAPPLEGPIAIVDSIAPGLSLTTKHVVHIIFAGEVSGSLEAVVSTDEAVRGHRLFTFDELDGIVLHPPIQRFLQRRRPGDPAVYLGALWIP
;
A
#
# COMPACT_ATOMS: atom_id res chain seq x y z
N MET A 1 24.61 11.13 17.71
CA MET A 1 24.20 10.56 16.41
C MET A 1 22.70 10.34 16.40
N MET A 2 22.02 10.85 15.42
CA MET A 2 20.58 10.64 15.27
C MET A 2 20.33 9.33 14.55
N GLY A 3 19.37 8.54 15.03
CA GLY A 3 18.88 7.36 14.35
C GLY A 3 18.04 7.72 13.13
N ALA A 4 17.71 6.72 12.33
CA ALA A 4 16.76 6.89 11.24
C ALA A 4 15.36 7.19 11.82
N GLU A 5 14.67 8.14 11.22
CA GLU A 5 13.31 8.45 11.60
C GLU A 5 12.33 7.57 10.83
N PRO A 6 11.13 7.28 11.39
CA PRO A 6 10.11 6.57 10.66
C PRO A 6 9.72 7.33 9.39
N ARG A 7 9.54 6.60 8.30
CA ARG A 7 9.00 7.15 7.06
C ARG A 7 7.49 7.01 7.06
N ILE A 8 6.82 8.01 6.50
CA ILE A 8 5.37 7.96 6.29
C ILE A 8 5.10 7.49 4.87
N ARG A 9 4.36 6.40 4.73
CA ARG A 9 3.88 5.90 3.45
C ARG A 9 2.36 5.97 3.41
N VAL A 10 1.84 6.55 2.35
CA VAL A 10 0.40 6.56 2.09
C VAL A 10 0.09 5.58 0.97
N SER A 11 -0.99 4.83 1.09
CA SER A 11 -1.38 3.84 0.09
C SER A 11 -2.89 3.72 0.00
N ALA A 12 -3.36 3.03 -1.04
CA ALA A 12 -4.79 2.89 -1.28
C ALA A 12 -5.17 1.44 -1.57
N LEU A 13 -6.23 0.99 -0.89
CA LEU A 13 -6.97 -0.20 -1.27
C LEU A 13 -7.85 0.18 -2.46
N LEU A 14 -7.41 -0.13 -3.65
CA LEU A 14 -8.16 0.15 -4.88
C LEU A 14 -8.94 -1.10 -5.28
N ARG A 15 -10.24 -1.05 -5.08
CA ARG A 15 -11.14 -2.11 -5.53
C ARG A 15 -11.42 -1.92 -7.01
N TRP A 16 -11.29 -3.02 -7.75
CA TRP A 16 -11.49 -3.01 -9.20
C TRP A 16 -12.22 -4.28 -9.59
N GLY A 17 -13.51 -4.18 -9.89
CA GLY A 17 -14.35 -5.35 -10.05
C GLY A 17 -14.41 -6.18 -8.76
N ASP A 18 -14.15 -7.48 -8.87
CA ASP A 18 -14.15 -8.40 -7.72
C ASP A 18 -12.81 -8.45 -6.97
N GLY A 19 -11.85 -7.66 -7.42
CA GLY A 19 -10.49 -7.74 -6.90
C GLY A 19 -9.98 -6.44 -6.35
N ILE A 20 -8.74 -6.50 -5.92
CA ILE A 20 -7.95 -5.33 -5.52
C ILE A 20 -6.67 -5.27 -6.35
N LEU A 21 -6.23 -4.06 -6.63
CA LEU A 21 -5.00 -3.86 -7.39
C LEU A 21 -3.79 -3.86 -6.46
N LEU A 22 -2.82 -4.71 -6.77
CA LEU A 22 -1.54 -4.73 -6.07
C LEU A 22 -0.40 -4.49 -7.05
N CYS A 23 0.65 -3.87 -6.55
CA CYS A 23 1.89 -3.61 -7.27
C CYS A 23 2.94 -4.65 -6.84
N ARG A 24 3.62 -5.25 -7.81
CA ARG A 24 4.68 -6.22 -7.56
C ARG A 24 6.01 -5.52 -7.45
N HIS A 25 6.75 -5.83 -6.40
CA HIS A 25 8.12 -5.38 -6.17
C HIS A 25 9.04 -6.59 -6.03
N ASP A 26 10.27 -6.46 -6.50
CA ASP A 26 11.30 -7.45 -6.26
C ASP A 26 12.07 -7.09 -4.99
N LYS A 27 12.07 -7.99 -4.02
CA LYS A 27 12.83 -7.86 -2.77
C LYS A 27 13.76 -9.06 -2.64
N ARG A 28 15.02 -8.89 -3.05
CA ARG A 28 16.05 -9.93 -3.01
C ARG A 28 15.64 -11.21 -3.76
N GLY A 29 15.14 -11.05 -4.98
CA GLY A 29 14.69 -12.16 -5.83
C GLY A 29 13.34 -12.75 -5.46
N ARG A 30 12.62 -12.13 -4.52
CA ARG A 30 11.29 -12.56 -4.07
C ARG A 30 10.26 -11.53 -4.46
N ASP A 31 9.14 -11.99 -5.01
CA ASP A 31 7.99 -11.12 -5.29
C ASP A 31 7.31 -10.72 -3.99
N VAL A 32 7.23 -9.42 -3.76
CA VAL A 32 6.48 -8.83 -2.65
C VAL A 32 5.44 -7.91 -3.25
N TRP A 33 4.20 -8.07 -2.82
CA TRP A 33 3.08 -7.29 -3.30
C TRP A 33 2.74 -6.19 -2.31
N LEU A 34 2.41 -5.01 -2.83
CA LEU A 34 2.06 -3.85 -2.02
C LEU A 34 0.81 -3.18 -2.58
N LEU A 35 0.05 -2.53 -1.71
CA LEU A 35 -0.96 -1.57 -2.15
C LEU A 35 -0.28 -0.42 -2.88
N PRO A 36 -0.89 0.11 -3.95
CA PRO A 36 -0.36 1.30 -4.61
C PRO A 36 -0.17 2.45 -3.63
N GLY A 37 0.96 3.10 -3.68
CA GLY A 37 1.29 4.19 -2.78
C GLY A 37 2.78 4.46 -2.72
N GLY A 38 3.18 5.31 -1.80
CA GLY A 38 4.59 5.65 -1.60
C GLY A 38 4.82 6.65 -0.50
N GLY A 39 6.03 7.14 -0.40
CA GLY A 39 6.45 8.07 0.63
C GLY A 39 5.82 9.45 0.47
N VAL A 40 5.43 10.03 1.59
CA VAL A 40 4.93 11.41 1.65
C VAL A 40 6.13 12.34 1.67
N HIS A 41 6.14 13.34 0.79
CA HIS A 41 7.16 14.36 0.77
C HIS A 41 6.77 15.51 1.70
N SER A 42 7.77 16.15 2.30
CA SER A 42 7.53 17.32 3.15
C SER A 42 6.75 18.40 2.36
N GLY A 43 5.69 18.90 2.95
CA GLY A 43 4.82 19.90 2.32
C GLY A 43 3.65 19.34 1.53
N GLU A 44 3.62 18.02 1.28
CA GLU A 44 2.45 17.37 0.70
C GLU A 44 1.45 16.98 1.80
N THR A 45 0.16 17.13 1.51
CA THR A 45 -0.86 16.44 2.33
C THR A 45 -0.82 14.95 2.00
N LEU A 46 -1.42 14.11 2.86
CA LEU A 46 -1.52 12.68 2.58
C LEU A 46 -2.23 12.43 1.24
N MET A 47 -3.29 13.18 0.97
CA MET A 47 -4.06 13.03 -0.27
C MET A 47 -3.27 13.48 -1.50
N ASP A 48 -2.50 14.57 -1.41
CA ASP A 48 -1.64 15.02 -2.51
C ASP A 48 -0.58 13.97 -2.85
N ALA A 49 0.04 13.41 -1.80
CA ALA A 49 1.04 12.35 -1.98
C ALA A 49 0.41 11.11 -2.63
N LEU A 50 -0.78 10.72 -2.18
CA LEU A 50 -1.45 9.55 -2.71
C LEU A 50 -1.89 9.75 -4.16
N ASP A 51 -2.43 10.91 -4.52
CA ASP A 51 -2.78 11.24 -5.90
C ASP A 51 -1.54 11.14 -6.81
N ARG A 52 -0.42 11.69 -6.36
CA ARG A 52 0.85 11.62 -7.10
C ARG A 52 1.32 10.16 -7.25
N GLU A 53 1.31 9.40 -6.18
CA GLU A 53 1.77 8.00 -6.21
C GLU A 53 0.87 7.11 -7.07
N ILE A 54 -0.44 7.29 -7.03
CA ILE A 54 -1.36 6.53 -7.90
C ILE A 54 -1.08 6.85 -9.37
N ALA A 55 -0.86 8.13 -9.70
CA ALA A 55 -0.50 8.51 -11.05
C ALA A 55 0.83 7.88 -11.51
N GLU A 56 1.85 7.86 -10.64
CA GLU A 56 3.16 7.30 -10.95
C GLU A 56 3.15 5.77 -11.04
N GLU A 57 2.53 5.10 -10.06
CA GLU A 57 2.57 3.63 -9.98
C GLU A 57 1.51 2.95 -10.84
N VAL A 58 0.36 3.55 -11.00
CA VAL A 58 -0.79 2.93 -11.69
C VAL A 58 -1.06 3.60 -13.04
N GLY A 59 -0.71 4.87 -13.19
CA GLY A 59 -0.92 5.61 -14.43
C GLY A 59 -2.36 6.06 -14.64
N ILE A 60 -3.16 6.13 -13.58
CA ILE A 60 -4.53 6.61 -13.62
C ILE A 60 -4.70 7.81 -12.71
N ALA A 61 -5.76 8.58 -12.95
CA ALA A 61 -6.20 9.58 -11.98
C ALA A 61 -6.78 8.86 -10.76
N ALA A 62 -6.47 9.32 -9.56
CA ALA A 62 -7.00 8.72 -8.35
C ALA A 62 -8.53 8.84 -8.33
N PRO A 63 -9.25 7.76 -7.99
CA PRO A 63 -10.68 7.84 -7.76
C PRO A 63 -10.96 8.59 -6.47
N PRO A 64 -12.24 8.93 -6.17
CA PRO A 64 -12.57 9.39 -4.83
C PRO A 64 -12.11 8.39 -3.78
N LEU A 65 -11.42 8.88 -2.75
CA LEU A 65 -10.85 8.05 -1.70
C LEU A 65 -11.50 8.35 -0.37
N GLU A 66 -11.75 7.32 0.40
CA GLU A 66 -12.24 7.42 1.77
C GLU A 66 -11.14 7.00 2.75
N GLY A 67 -11.20 7.52 3.94
CA GLY A 67 -10.28 7.10 5.00
C GLY A 67 -9.68 8.25 5.79
N PRO A 68 -8.62 7.94 6.53
CA PRO A 68 -7.90 6.63 6.57
C PRO A 68 -8.77 5.47 7.00
N ILE A 69 -8.47 4.29 6.47
CA ILE A 69 -9.15 3.05 6.88
C ILE A 69 -8.29 2.24 7.85
N ALA A 70 -6.97 2.39 7.79
CA ALA A 70 -6.06 1.70 8.70
C ALA A 70 -4.73 2.44 8.81
N ILE A 71 -4.09 2.26 9.96
CA ILE A 71 -2.72 2.69 10.23
C ILE A 71 -1.95 1.47 10.70
N VAL A 72 -0.74 1.27 10.15
CA VAL A 72 0.10 0.10 10.45
C VAL A 72 1.53 0.56 10.64
N ASP A 73 2.17 0.09 11.69
CA ASP A 73 3.62 0.21 11.83
C ASP A 73 4.31 -1.00 11.20
N SER A 74 5.27 -0.79 10.31
CA SER A 74 6.16 -1.84 9.82
C SER A 74 7.55 -1.55 10.35
N ILE A 75 8.00 -2.38 11.28
CA ILE A 75 9.28 -2.24 11.96
C ILE A 75 10.10 -3.48 11.67
N ALA A 76 11.25 -3.30 11.01
CA ALA A 76 12.14 -4.42 10.69
C ALA A 76 12.65 -5.09 11.97
N PRO A 77 12.85 -6.42 11.96
CA PRO A 77 13.41 -7.13 13.11
C PRO A 77 14.80 -6.59 13.49
N GLY A 78 15.11 -6.63 14.77
CA GLY A 78 16.37 -6.14 15.32
C GLY A 78 16.34 -4.65 15.58
N LEU A 79 16.47 -4.26 16.83
CA LEU A 79 16.46 -2.85 17.22
C LEU A 79 17.85 -2.23 17.05
N SER A 80 17.94 -1.15 16.29
CA SER A 80 19.15 -0.33 16.14
C SER A 80 18.74 1.09 15.78
N LEU A 81 19.70 2.00 15.76
CA LEU A 81 19.48 3.39 15.36
C LEU A 81 19.09 3.51 13.87
N THR A 82 19.33 2.47 13.08
CA THR A 82 19.04 2.43 11.65
C THR A 82 17.93 1.43 11.30
N THR A 83 17.18 0.97 12.29
CA THR A 83 16.05 0.05 12.07
C THR A 83 15.05 0.68 11.10
N LYS A 84 14.73 -0.08 10.07
CA LYS A 84 13.74 0.36 9.08
C LYS A 84 12.36 0.38 9.72
N HIS A 85 11.72 1.55 9.70
CA HIS A 85 10.39 1.75 10.26
C HIS A 85 9.56 2.59 9.29
N VAL A 86 8.41 2.07 8.91
CA VAL A 86 7.46 2.76 8.04
C VAL A 86 6.10 2.81 8.72
N VAL A 87 5.51 3.99 8.78
CA VAL A 87 4.12 4.17 9.22
C VAL A 87 3.27 4.19 7.97
N HIS A 88 2.43 3.17 7.78
CA HIS A 88 1.51 3.08 6.66
C HIS A 88 0.17 3.70 7.03
N ILE A 89 -0.30 4.61 6.19
CA ILE A 89 -1.64 5.21 6.30
C ILE A 89 -2.40 4.81 5.04
N ILE A 90 -3.47 4.06 5.21
CA ILE A 90 -4.18 3.39 4.11
C ILE A 90 -5.55 4.02 3.90
N PHE A 91 -5.84 4.35 2.65
CA PHE A 91 -7.15 4.83 2.18
C PHE A 91 -7.80 3.78 1.29
N ALA A 92 -9.04 3.98 0.90
CA ALA A 92 -9.76 3.06 0.02
C ALA A 92 -10.54 3.80 -1.05
N GLY A 93 -10.67 3.18 -2.22
CA GLY A 93 -11.46 3.71 -3.32
C GLY A 93 -11.84 2.61 -4.30
N GLU A 94 -12.75 2.94 -5.20
CA GLU A 94 -13.19 2.04 -6.25
C GLU A 94 -12.79 2.58 -7.61
N VAL A 95 -12.26 1.71 -8.46
CA VAL A 95 -11.87 2.02 -9.83
C VAL A 95 -12.73 1.22 -10.78
N SER A 96 -13.14 1.85 -11.88
CA SER A 96 -13.82 1.19 -12.98
C SER A 96 -13.02 1.34 -14.27
N GLY A 97 -13.34 0.53 -15.26
CA GLY A 97 -12.67 0.56 -16.56
C GLY A 97 -11.71 -0.59 -16.78
N SER A 98 -10.91 -0.49 -17.82
CA SER A 98 -9.99 -1.56 -18.24
C SER A 98 -8.68 -1.50 -17.48
N LEU A 99 -8.20 -2.67 -17.04
CA LEU A 99 -6.87 -2.83 -16.45
C LEU A 99 -5.74 -2.51 -17.46
N GLU A 100 -6.03 -2.53 -18.75
CA GLU A 100 -5.07 -2.19 -19.80
C GLU A 100 -4.55 -0.74 -19.69
N ALA A 101 -5.29 0.14 -19.02
CA ALA A 101 -4.88 1.52 -18.78
C ALA A 101 -3.77 1.63 -17.73
N VAL A 102 -3.48 0.55 -16.98
CA VAL A 102 -2.51 0.58 -15.89
C VAL A 102 -1.09 0.57 -16.46
N VAL A 103 -0.36 1.67 -16.21
CA VAL A 103 1.04 1.83 -16.62
C VAL A 103 1.79 2.51 -15.51
N SER A 104 2.90 1.92 -15.07
CA SER A 104 3.74 2.51 -14.04
C SER A 104 4.91 3.28 -14.66
N THR A 105 5.22 4.45 -14.09
CA THR A 105 6.45 5.19 -14.35
C THR A 105 7.48 5.00 -13.24
N ASP A 106 7.13 4.28 -12.19
CA ASP A 106 8.03 3.96 -11.09
C ASP A 106 8.81 2.67 -11.41
N GLU A 107 10.14 2.80 -11.50
CA GLU A 107 11.03 1.67 -11.81
C GLU A 107 11.01 0.55 -10.75
N ALA A 108 10.62 0.87 -9.51
CA ALA A 108 10.52 -0.12 -8.45
C ALA A 108 9.35 -1.08 -8.65
N VAL A 109 8.33 -0.65 -9.41
CA VAL A 109 7.15 -1.48 -9.69
C VAL A 109 7.45 -2.39 -10.87
N ARG A 110 7.43 -3.70 -10.65
CA ARG A 110 7.74 -4.74 -11.64
C ARG A 110 6.50 -5.34 -12.30
N GLY A 111 5.33 -4.90 -11.90
CA GLY A 111 4.08 -5.35 -12.48
C GLY A 111 2.88 -5.03 -11.59
N HIS A 112 1.72 -5.28 -12.14
CA HIS A 112 0.44 -5.07 -11.46
C HIS A 112 -0.42 -6.31 -11.66
N ARG A 113 -1.28 -6.60 -10.69
CA ARG A 113 -2.25 -7.66 -10.82
C ARG A 113 -3.46 -7.37 -9.94
N LEU A 114 -4.63 -7.76 -10.43
CA LEU A 114 -5.84 -7.82 -9.60
C LEU A 114 -5.86 -9.16 -8.86
N PHE A 115 -6.06 -9.08 -7.56
CA PHE A 115 -6.22 -10.25 -6.71
C PHE A 115 -7.63 -10.26 -6.14
N THR A 116 -8.27 -11.41 -6.13
CA THR A 116 -9.45 -11.59 -5.30
C THR A 116 -9.02 -11.63 -3.84
N PHE A 117 -9.94 -11.39 -2.92
CA PHE A 117 -9.58 -11.42 -1.50
C PHE A 117 -9.08 -12.79 -1.04
N ASP A 118 -9.60 -13.88 -1.61
CA ASP A 118 -9.14 -15.23 -1.28
C ASP A 118 -7.72 -15.51 -1.76
N GLU A 119 -7.33 -14.93 -2.88
CA GLU A 119 -5.98 -15.09 -3.43
C GLU A 119 -4.89 -14.46 -2.56
N LEU A 120 -5.25 -13.54 -1.66
CA LEU A 120 -4.29 -12.85 -0.80
C LEU A 120 -3.53 -13.79 0.14
N ASP A 121 -4.12 -14.94 0.49
CA ASP A 121 -3.47 -15.90 1.38
C ASP A 121 -2.25 -16.57 0.74
N GLY A 122 -2.17 -16.58 -0.58
CA GLY A 122 -1.09 -17.23 -1.32
C GLY A 122 0.08 -16.32 -1.70
N ILE A 123 0.08 -15.07 -1.26
CA ILE A 123 1.13 -14.11 -1.64
C ILE A 123 1.84 -13.51 -0.43
N VAL A 124 3.02 -12.95 -0.67
CA VAL A 124 3.70 -12.11 0.31
C VAL A 124 3.21 -10.68 0.12
N LEU A 125 2.41 -10.19 1.05
CA LEU A 125 1.89 -8.83 1.07
C LEU A 125 2.63 -8.03 2.16
N HIS A 126 3.08 -6.84 1.82
CA HIS A 126 3.75 -5.95 2.77
C HIS A 126 2.99 -4.63 2.90
N PRO A 127 2.55 -4.21 4.09
CA PRO A 127 2.54 -4.98 5.34
C PRO A 127 1.58 -6.17 5.26
N PRO A 128 1.78 -7.20 6.10
CA PRO A 128 0.96 -8.42 6.02
C PRO A 128 -0.42 -8.21 6.65
N ILE A 129 -1.31 -7.55 5.91
CA ILE A 129 -2.65 -7.15 6.36
C ILE A 129 -3.76 -7.91 5.63
N GLN A 130 -3.46 -9.09 5.10
CA GLN A 130 -4.44 -9.88 4.34
C GLN A 130 -5.76 -10.05 5.08
N ARG A 131 -5.69 -10.42 6.35
CA ARG A 131 -6.89 -10.65 7.16
C ARG A 131 -7.73 -9.39 7.32
N PHE A 132 -7.09 -8.26 7.53
CA PHE A 132 -7.80 -6.98 7.61
C PHE A 132 -8.52 -6.67 6.30
N LEU A 133 -7.83 -6.82 5.16
CA LEU A 133 -8.41 -6.55 3.84
C LEU A 133 -9.59 -7.50 3.55
N GLN A 134 -9.48 -8.77 3.95
CA GLN A 134 -10.52 -9.77 3.74
C GLN A 134 -11.77 -9.54 4.59
N ARG A 135 -11.62 -8.94 5.76
CA ARG A 135 -12.72 -8.75 6.72
C ARG A 135 -13.36 -7.38 6.69
N ARG A 136 -12.62 -6.37 6.22
CA ARG A 136 -13.10 -5.01 6.20
C ARG A 136 -14.27 -4.85 5.22
N ARG A 137 -15.27 -4.08 5.65
CA ARG A 137 -16.40 -3.67 4.80
C ARG A 137 -16.38 -2.16 4.59
N PRO A 138 -16.88 -1.66 3.42
CA PRO A 138 -17.04 -0.22 3.24
C PRO A 138 -17.81 0.42 4.39
N GLY A 139 -17.32 1.57 4.86
CA GLY A 139 -17.92 2.28 5.99
C GLY A 139 -17.45 1.84 7.38
N ASP A 140 -16.65 0.79 7.48
CA ASP A 140 -16.06 0.41 8.76
C ASP A 140 -15.15 1.53 9.29
N PRO A 141 -15.07 1.72 10.63
CA PRO A 141 -14.21 2.73 11.19
C PRO A 141 -12.73 2.43 10.96
N ALA A 142 -11.90 3.48 11.00
CA ALA A 142 -10.45 3.34 10.91
C ALA A 142 -9.91 2.51 12.07
N VAL A 143 -8.89 1.68 11.79
CA VAL A 143 -8.30 0.77 12.76
C VAL A 143 -6.78 0.95 12.81
N TYR A 144 -6.21 0.97 14.02
CA TYR A 144 -4.76 0.81 14.17
C TYR A 144 -4.43 -0.68 14.27
N LEU A 145 -3.63 -1.19 13.34
CA LEU A 145 -3.31 -2.61 13.26
C LEU A 145 -2.04 -3.01 14.02
N GLY A 146 -1.38 -2.05 14.65
CA GLY A 146 -0.17 -2.31 15.41
C GLY A 146 1.06 -2.50 14.54
N ALA A 147 2.04 -3.24 15.05
CA ALA A 147 3.31 -3.49 14.37
C ALA A 147 3.26 -4.84 13.62
N LEU A 148 3.44 -4.79 12.31
CA LEU A 148 3.41 -5.97 11.45
C LEU A 148 4.62 -5.96 10.51
N TRP A 149 5.28 -7.11 10.39
CA TRP A 149 6.41 -7.29 9.47
C TRP A 149 6.25 -8.61 8.71
N ILE A 150 6.68 -8.62 7.46
CA ILE A 150 6.66 -9.85 6.65
C ILE A 150 7.69 -10.84 7.21
N PRO A 151 7.38 -12.15 7.21
CA PRO A 151 8.29 -13.18 7.70
C PRO A 151 9.56 -13.33 6.85
#